data_3d327200389292c8ac810029c3d44bf2
#
_entry.id   3d327200389292c8ac810029c3d44bf2
#
_cell.length_a   1.000
_cell.length_b   1.000
_cell.length_c   1.000
_cell.angle_alpha   90.00
_cell.angle_beta   90.00
_cell.angle_gamma   90.00
#
_symmetry.space_group_name_H-M   'P 1'
#
loop_
_entity.id
_entity.type
_entity.pdbx_description
1 polymer ?
#
loop_
_entity_poly.entity_id
_entity_poly.type
_entity_poly.pdbx_seq_one_letter_code
_entity_poly.pdbx_strand_id
1 'polypeptide(L)' 'MKFIVDEAGEIIAQTTDDHTLIGGHHRLAVAASLGKRLFWRDTGEPVKLDLFFKHHGSSLRRTA' A
#
# COMPACT_ATOMS: atom_id res chain seq x y z
N MET A 1 14.53 -4.44 -2.55
CA MET A 1 13.51 -3.39 -2.74
C MET A 1 12.34 -3.94 -3.54
N LYS A 2 11.14 -3.65 -3.11
CA LYS A 2 9.94 -4.12 -3.81
C LYS A 2 9.09 -2.96 -4.26
N PHE A 3 8.30 -3.18 -5.29
CA PHE A 3 7.45 -2.13 -5.83
C PHE A 3 6.00 -2.56 -5.78
N ILE A 4 5.14 -1.58 -5.50
CA ILE A 4 3.70 -1.79 -5.53
C ILE A 4 3.16 -1.13 -6.78
N VAL A 5 2.39 -1.86 -7.56
CA VAL A 5 1.83 -1.37 -8.81
C VAL A 5 0.30 -1.46 -8.79
N ASP A 6 -0.35 -0.68 -9.64
CA ASP A 6 -1.80 -0.76 -9.79
C ASP A 6 -2.17 -1.76 -10.89
N GLU A 7 -3.44 -1.80 -11.24
CA GLU A 7 -3.93 -2.74 -12.26
C GLU A 7 -3.33 -2.48 -13.63
N ALA A 8 -2.89 -1.27 -13.88
CA ALA A 8 -2.27 -0.92 -15.16
C ALA A 8 -0.78 -1.22 -15.15
N GLY A 9 -0.23 -1.63 -14.03
CA GLY A 9 1.19 -1.90 -13.91
C GLY A 9 2.02 -0.66 -13.57
N GLU A 10 1.36 0.42 -13.22
CA GLU A 10 2.06 1.65 -12.89
C GLU A 10 2.58 1.59 -11.45
N ILE A 11 3.82 1.99 -11.25
CA ILE A 11 4.42 1.96 -9.92
C ILE A 11 3.81 3.02 -9.03
N ILE A 12 3.24 2.59 -7.91
CA ILE A 12 2.59 3.48 -6.96
C ILE A 12 3.49 3.76 -5.76
N ALA A 13 4.21 2.76 -5.29
CA ALA A 13 5.03 2.92 -4.09
C ALA A 13 6.21 1.96 -4.09
N GLN A 14 7.14 2.20 -3.17
CA GLN A 14 8.33 1.36 -3.02
C GLN A 14 8.45 0.91 -1.58
N THR A 15 8.90 -0.31 -1.37
CA THR A 15 9.12 -0.84 -0.03
C THR A 15 10.46 -1.55 0.05
N THR A 16 10.90 -1.84 1.26
CA THR A 16 12.03 -2.72 1.49
C THR A 16 11.56 -4.16 1.29
N ASP A 17 12.50 -5.10 1.37
CA ASP A 17 12.17 -6.51 1.20
C ASP A 17 11.28 -7.03 2.32
N ASP A 18 11.30 -6.39 3.47
CA ASP A 18 10.42 -6.77 4.57
C ASP A 18 9.12 -5.96 4.59
N HIS A 19 8.81 -5.33 3.47
CA HIS A 19 7.53 -4.62 3.27
C HIS A 19 7.40 -3.33 4.09
N THR A 20 8.52 -2.69 4.37
CA THR A 20 8.48 -1.38 5.01
C THR A 20 8.43 -0.31 3.92
N LEU A 21 7.44 0.55 3.99
CA LEU A 21 7.24 1.56 2.96
C LEU A 21 8.37 2.58 2.95
N ILE A 22 9.02 2.77 1.81
CA ILE A 22 10.11 3.70 1.65
C ILE A 22 9.68 4.96 0.92
N GLY A 23 8.86 4.82 -0.07
CA GLY A 23 8.42 5.96 -0.89
C GLY A 23 7.03 5.75 -1.44
N GLY A 24 6.41 6.82 -1.90
CA GLY A 24 5.08 6.74 -2.45
C GLY A 24 3.98 6.74 -1.41
N HIS A 25 4.25 7.24 -0.21
CA HIS A 25 3.26 7.26 0.88
C HIS A 25 1.98 7.97 0.44
N HIS A 26 2.13 9.12 -0.19
CA HIS A 26 0.98 9.90 -0.60
C HIS A 26 0.19 9.19 -1.70
N ARG A 27 0.89 8.66 -2.68
CA ARG A 27 0.22 7.96 -3.77
C ARG A 27 -0.48 6.70 -3.29
N LEU A 28 0.14 6.01 -2.36
CA LEU A 28 -0.45 4.81 -1.78
C LEU A 28 -1.72 5.16 -1.01
N ALA A 29 -1.69 6.24 -0.24
CA ALA A 29 -2.86 6.67 0.51
C ALA A 29 -4.00 7.07 -0.43
N VAL A 30 -3.69 7.76 -1.51
CA VAL A 30 -4.69 8.14 -2.49
C VAL A 30 -5.30 6.91 -3.15
N ALA A 31 -4.45 5.97 -3.54
CA ALA A 31 -4.94 4.74 -4.16
C ALA A 31 -5.84 3.96 -3.21
N ALA A 32 -5.48 3.91 -1.95
CA ALA A 32 -6.28 3.22 -0.95
C ALA A 32 -7.63 3.89 -0.77
N SER A 33 -7.65 5.21 -0.73
CA SER A 33 -8.91 5.93 -0.54
C SER A 33 -9.83 5.81 -1.76
N LEU A 34 -9.25 5.59 -2.94
CA LEU A 34 -10.03 5.38 -4.14
C LEU A 34 -10.47 3.93 -4.32
N GLY A 35 -10.04 3.06 -3.44
CA GLY A 35 -10.38 1.65 -3.54
C GLY A 35 -9.67 0.93 -4.67
N LYS A 36 -8.53 1.42 -5.11
CA LYS A 36 -7.80 0.78 -6.18
C LYS A 36 -7.18 -0.52 -5.74
N ARG A 37 -7.07 -1.46 -6.66
CA ARG A 37 -6.39 -2.70 -6.39
C ARG A 37 -4.92 -2.53 -6.65
N LEU A 38 -4.10 -3.00 -5.70
CA LEU A 38 -2.66 -2.88 -5.78
C LEU A 38 -2.02 -4.25 -5.67
N PHE A 39 -0.88 -4.41 -6.33
CA PHE A 39 -0.21 -5.70 -6.42
C PHE A 39 1.28 -5.53 -6.22
N TRP A 40 1.94 -6.60 -5.74
CA TRP A 40 3.39 -6.63 -5.66
C TRP A 40 3.93 -6.89 -7.06
N ARG A 41 4.80 -6.02 -7.52
CA ARG A 41 5.29 -6.09 -8.89
C ARG A 41 6.03 -7.38 -9.19
N ASP A 42 6.75 -7.92 -8.23
CA ASP A 42 7.56 -9.12 -8.45
C ASP A 42 6.74 -10.41 -8.50
N THR A 43 5.69 -10.51 -7.70
CA THR A 43 4.90 -11.75 -7.63
C THR A 43 3.54 -11.62 -8.26
N GLY A 44 3.02 -10.40 -8.37
CA GLY A 44 1.67 -10.18 -8.84
C GLY A 44 0.62 -10.43 -7.80
N GLU A 45 1.01 -10.68 -6.56
CA GLU A 45 0.05 -10.92 -5.49
C GLU A 45 -0.56 -9.62 -4.99
N PRO A 46 -1.81 -9.66 -4.54
CA PRO A 46 -2.45 -8.45 -4.06
C PRO A 46 -1.77 -7.94 -2.78
N VAL A 47 -1.65 -6.63 -2.68
CA VAL A 47 -1.06 -5.98 -1.53
C VAL A 47 -2.13 -5.79 -0.47
N LYS A 48 -1.81 -6.15 0.76
CA LYS A 48 -2.72 -5.92 1.88
C LYS A 48 -2.40 -4.57 2.47
N LEU A 49 -3.26 -3.62 2.23
CA LEU A 49 -3.02 -2.26 2.68
C LEU A 49 -2.99 -2.12 4.18
N ASP A 50 -3.60 -3.02 4.90
CA ASP A 50 -3.55 -3.02 6.36
C ASP A 50 -2.13 -3.05 6.88
N LEU A 51 -1.20 -3.63 6.12
CA LEU A 51 0.19 -3.69 6.56
C LEU A 51 0.75 -2.29 6.77
N PHE A 52 0.25 -1.32 6.03
CA PHE A 52 0.78 0.03 6.08
C PHE A 52 -0.07 0.98 6.92
N PHE A 53 -1.34 0.67 7.09
CA PHE A 53 -2.27 1.56 7.78
C PHE A 53 -2.83 1.01 9.08
N LYS A 54 -2.24 -0.04 9.55
CA LYS A 54 -2.72 -0.71 10.72
C LYS A 54 -2.84 0.18 11.94
N HIS A 55 -1.85 1.00 12.18
CA HIS A 55 -1.86 1.87 13.32
C HIS A 55 -2.95 2.93 13.21
N HIS A 56 -3.14 3.44 12.03
CA HIS A 56 -4.16 4.42 11.81
C HIS A 56 -5.53 3.83 12.04
N GLY A 57 -5.74 2.65 11.56
CA GLY A 57 -7.01 1.99 11.73
C GLY A 57 -7.36 1.80 13.17
N SER A 58 -6.40 1.37 13.95
CA SER A 58 -6.70 1.13 15.34
C SER A 58 -6.95 2.41 16.11
N SER A 59 -6.24 3.47 15.81
CA SER A 59 -6.48 4.68 16.54
C SER A 59 -7.77 5.36 16.12
N LEU A 60 -8.08 5.33 14.86
CA LEU A 60 -9.29 5.97 14.41
C LEU A 60 -10.53 5.27 14.85
N ARG A 61 -10.48 4.00 14.81
CA ARG A 61 -11.60 3.24 15.12
C ARG A 61 -12.09 3.46 16.48
N ARG A 62 -11.18 3.72 17.34
CA ARG A 62 -11.51 3.88 18.67
C ARG A 62 -12.35 5.07 18.94
N THR A 63 -12.21 6.05 18.14
CA THR A 63 -12.96 7.25 18.37
C THR A 63 -14.37 7.16 17.88
N ALA A 64 -14.62 6.23 17.09
CA ALA A 64 -15.95 6.15 16.50
C ALA A 64 -16.99 5.88 17.54
#